data_3a20b33064e1e00cbff3394dd23c267f
#
_entry.id   3a20b33064e1e00cbff3394dd23c267f
#
_cell.length_a   1.000
_cell.length_b   1.000
_cell.length_c   1.000
_cell.angle_alpha   90.00
_cell.angle_beta   90.00
_cell.angle_gamma   90.00
#
_symmetry.space_group_name_H-M   'P 1'
#
loop_
_entity.id
_entity.type
_entity.pdbx_description
1 polymer ?
#
loop_
_entity_poly.entity_id
_entity_poly.type
_entity_poly.pdbx_seq_one_letter_code
_entity_poly.pdbx_strand_id
1 'polypeptide(L)'
;PDQVKVKSLSALIDFNKQNKAAEMLHFGQDILIQANAIHLTQTDKYQKTKHRYRTLATAAITNLYKNNNVDVVIAPTTSPAWKTDLVNGDNFKGSSSSLSAIAGTTHITLPVGQVSGLPVGLSIIANKNQPQAAYQHAQIIDAVFISPIKKPE
;
A
#
# COMPACT_ATOMS: atom_id res chain seq x y z
N PRO A 1 20.28 -12.92 -10.21
CA PRO A 1 19.14 -13.11 -11.11
C PRO A 1 19.09 -14.52 -11.71
N ASP A 2 20.23 -15.19 -11.91
CA ASP A 2 20.29 -16.53 -12.55
C ASP A 2 19.78 -17.67 -11.66
N GLN A 3 19.65 -17.43 -10.36
CA GLN A 3 19.10 -18.40 -9.39
C GLN A 3 17.56 -18.47 -9.42
N VAL A 4 16.87 -17.51 -10.04
CA VAL A 4 15.41 -17.51 -10.13
C VAL A 4 14.97 -18.35 -11.32
N LYS A 5 14.35 -19.50 -11.06
CA LYS A 5 13.88 -20.43 -12.09
C LYS A 5 12.67 -19.91 -12.86
N VAL A 6 11.79 -19.16 -12.22
CA VAL A 6 10.58 -18.59 -12.81
C VAL A 6 10.87 -17.15 -13.25
N LYS A 7 10.91 -16.89 -14.55
CA LYS A 7 11.37 -15.60 -15.11
C LYS A 7 10.28 -14.77 -15.80
N SER A 8 9.05 -15.25 -15.82
CA SER A 8 7.91 -14.54 -16.41
C SER A 8 6.62 -14.81 -15.63
N LEU A 9 5.61 -13.94 -15.80
CA LEU A 9 4.30 -14.13 -15.20
C LEU A 9 3.63 -15.41 -15.71
N SER A 10 3.77 -15.72 -17.00
CA SER A 10 3.26 -16.98 -17.56
C SER A 10 3.91 -18.20 -16.89
N ALA A 11 5.25 -18.18 -16.74
CA ALA A 11 5.97 -19.27 -16.06
C ALA A 11 5.56 -19.40 -14.59
N LEU A 12 5.26 -18.27 -13.90
CA LEU A 12 4.73 -18.30 -12.53
C LEU A 12 3.34 -18.96 -12.47
N ILE A 13 2.46 -18.57 -13.38
CA ILE A 13 1.12 -19.16 -13.47
C ILE A 13 1.19 -20.67 -13.68
N ASP A 14 2.09 -21.13 -14.56
CA ASP A 14 2.26 -22.56 -14.84
C ASP A 14 2.89 -23.29 -13.65
N PHE A 15 3.87 -22.68 -12.97
CA PHE A 15 4.44 -23.21 -11.74
C PHE A 15 3.37 -23.41 -10.67
N ASN A 16 2.52 -22.40 -10.42
CA ASN A 16 1.44 -22.48 -9.44
C ASN A 16 0.41 -23.57 -9.80
N LYS A 17 0.11 -23.74 -11.09
CA LYS A 17 -0.76 -24.84 -11.55
C LYS A 17 -0.17 -26.22 -11.27
N GLN A 18 1.12 -26.39 -11.52
CA GLN A 18 1.82 -27.65 -11.29
C GLN A 18 1.94 -27.97 -9.78
N ASN A 19 2.03 -26.93 -8.96
CA ASN A 19 2.15 -27.05 -7.50
C ASN A 19 0.86 -26.66 -6.77
N LYS A 20 -0.30 -26.85 -7.37
CA LYS A 20 -1.61 -26.37 -6.88
C LYS A 20 -1.90 -26.76 -5.43
N ALA A 21 -1.50 -27.95 -5.01
CA ALA A 21 -1.73 -28.41 -3.65
C ALA A 21 -0.99 -27.60 -2.58
N ALA A 22 0.17 -27.02 -2.92
CA ALA A 22 0.94 -26.16 -2.02
C ALA A 22 0.60 -24.68 -2.20
N GLU A 23 0.51 -24.22 -3.46
CA GLU A 23 0.46 -22.78 -3.78
C GLU A 23 -0.97 -22.22 -3.85
N MET A 24 -1.99 -23.03 -4.08
CA MET A 24 -3.37 -22.59 -4.28
C MET A 24 -4.35 -23.32 -3.35
N LEU A 25 -3.93 -23.65 -2.12
CA LEU A 25 -4.77 -24.37 -1.16
C LEU A 25 -6.01 -23.55 -0.75
N HIS A 26 -5.86 -22.23 -0.61
CA HIS A 26 -6.91 -21.33 -0.14
C HIS A 26 -7.38 -20.35 -1.20
N PHE A 27 -6.51 -19.90 -2.09
CA PHE A 27 -6.81 -18.89 -3.11
C PHE A 27 -6.35 -19.35 -4.50
N GLY A 28 -7.10 -18.96 -5.52
CA GLY A 28 -6.70 -19.11 -6.92
C GLY A 28 -5.73 -18.02 -7.38
N GLN A 29 -5.47 -17.97 -8.67
CA GLN A 29 -4.55 -17.01 -9.30
C GLN A 29 -5.22 -16.19 -10.41
N ASP A 30 -6.51 -15.89 -10.29
CA ASP A 30 -7.30 -15.24 -11.34
C ASP A 30 -6.74 -13.86 -11.71
N ILE A 31 -6.26 -13.09 -10.74
CA ILE A 31 -5.64 -11.78 -10.96
C ILE A 31 -4.35 -11.91 -11.78
N LEU A 32 -3.54 -12.93 -11.52
CA LEU A 32 -2.32 -13.18 -12.31
C LEU A 32 -2.66 -13.56 -13.75
N ILE A 33 -3.69 -14.38 -13.93
CA ILE A 33 -4.18 -14.79 -15.27
C ILE A 33 -4.70 -13.57 -16.02
N GLN A 34 -5.52 -12.72 -15.40
CA GLN A 34 -6.01 -11.48 -15.98
C GLN A 34 -4.86 -10.53 -16.35
N ALA A 35 -3.89 -10.35 -15.46
CA ALA A 35 -2.71 -9.52 -15.73
C ALA A 35 -1.88 -10.07 -16.93
N ASN A 36 -1.71 -11.39 -17.02
CA ASN A 36 -0.99 -12.03 -18.11
C ASN A 36 -1.72 -11.93 -19.46
N ALA A 37 -3.04 -11.76 -19.44
CA ALA A 37 -3.83 -11.55 -20.65
C ALA A 37 -3.75 -10.12 -21.22
N ILE A 38 -3.16 -9.17 -20.49
CA ILE A 38 -2.98 -7.79 -20.95
C ILE A 38 -1.82 -7.77 -21.98
N HIS A 39 -2.17 -7.47 -23.22
CA HIS A 39 -1.18 -7.40 -24.30
C HIS A 39 -0.48 -6.03 -24.35
N LEU A 40 0.76 -6.02 -24.84
CA LEU A 40 1.57 -4.81 -25.07
C LEU A 40 0.88 -3.77 -25.96
N THR A 41 -0.06 -4.18 -26.81
CA THR A 41 -0.91 -3.30 -27.63
C THR A 41 -1.74 -2.30 -26.82
N GLN A 42 -1.90 -2.54 -25.52
CA GLN A 42 -2.60 -1.61 -24.60
C GLN A 42 -1.67 -0.63 -23.88
N THR A 43 -0.38 -0.60 -24.24
CA THR A 43 0.64 0.23 -23.57
C THR A 43 0.25 1.70 -23.56
N ASP A 44 -0.22 2.27 -24.68
CA ASP A 44 -0.61 3.68 -24.76
C ASP A 44 -1.79 4.00 -23.83
N LYS A 45 -2.81 3.15 -23.80
CA LYS A 45 -3.95 3.28 -22.90
C LYS A 45 -3.50 3.23 -21.44
N TYR A 46 -2.60 2.31 -21.11
CA TYR A 46 -2.02 2.18 -19.78
C TYR A 46 -1.25 3.45 -19.38
N GLN A 47 -0.35 3.94 -20.24
CA GLN A 47 0.45 5.13 -19.96
C GLN A 47 -0.40 6.38 -19.80
N LYS A 48 -1.41 6.58 -20.66
CA LYS A 48 -2.38 7.69 -20.54
C LYS A 48 -3.17 7.61 -19.23
N THR A 49 -3.64 6.42 -18.86
CA THR A 49 -4.38 6.20 -17.62
C THR A 49 -3.52 6.45 -16.39
N LYS A 50 -2.31 5.89 -16.37
CA LYS A 50 -1.32 6.10 -15.31
C LYS A 50 -0.98 7.59 -15.13
N HIS A 51 -0.72 8.29 -16.24
CA HIS A 51 -0.45 9.74 -16.22
C HIS A 51 -1.63 10.51 -15.64
N ARG A 52 -2.85 10.24 -16.11
CA ARG A 52 -4.08 10.88 -15.61
C ARG A 52 -4.25 10.70 -14.10
N TYR A 53 -4.16 9.47 -13.61
CA TYR A 53 -4.32 9.21 -12.16
C TYR A 53 -3.23 9.90 -11.35
N ARG A 54 -1.99 9.87 -11.81
CA ARG A 54 -0.90 10.56 -11.13
C ARG A 54 -1.11 12.08 -11.08
N THR A 55 -1.55 12.68 -12.17
CA THR A 55 -1.87 14.11 -12.24
C THR A 55 -2.99 14.47 -11.28
N LEU A 56 -4.08 13.72 -11.27
CA LEU A 56 -5.22 13.95 -10.36
C LEU A 56 -4.81 13.79 -8.90
N ALA A 57 -4.09 12.74 -8.54
CA ALA A 57 -3.62 12.51 -7.18
C ALA A 57 -2.65 13.59 -6.71
N THR A 58 -1.71 14.00 -7.57
CA THR A 58 -0.77 15.09 -7.25
C THR A 58 -1.50 16.42 -7.07
N ALA A 59 -2.47 16.74 -7.92
CA ALA A 59 -3.27 17.95 -7.77
C ALA A 59 -4.10 17.93 -6.49
N ALA A 60 -4.75 16.82 -6.19
CA ALA A 60 -5.56 16.67 -4.97
C ALA A 60 -4.72 16.91 -3.71
N ILE A 61 -3.56 16.24 -3.61
CA ILE A 61 -2.70 16.36 -2.44
C ILE A 61 -2.07 17.76 -2.34
N THR A 62 -1.65 18.36 -3.45
CA THR A 62 -1.10 19.73 -3.48
C THR A 62 -2.14 20.76 -3.04
N ASN A 63 -3.38 20.64 -3.52
CA ASN A 63 -4.47 21.54 -3.14
C ASN A 63 -4.82 21.39 -1.65
N LEU A 64 -4.78 20.17 -1.12
CA LEU A 64 -5.02 19.91 0.30
C LEU A 64 -4.02 20.68 1.17
N TYR A 65 -2.73 20.64 0.84
CA TYR A 65 -1.70 21.39 1.56
C TYR A 65 -1.88 22.90 1.43
N LYS A 66 -2.08 23.39 0.22
CA LYS A 66 -2.24 24.84 -0.04
C LYS A 66 -3.47 25.43 0.62
N ASN A 67 -4.60 24.75 0.52
CA ASN A 67 -5.88 25.30 1.00
C ASN A 67 -5.98 25.29 2.54
N ASN A 68 -5.22 24.41 3.20
CA ASN A 68 -5.28 24.27 4.66
C ASN A 68 -4.03 24.80 5.36
N ASN A 69 -3.03 25.27 4.62
CA ASN A 69 -1.75 25.78 5.16
C ASN A 69 -1.12 24.83 6.18
N VAL A 70 -0.98 23.56 5.79
CA VAL A 70 -0.42 22.49 6.63
C VAL A 70 0.85 21.90 6.01
N ASP A 71 1.77 21.45 6.85
CA ASP A 71 3.04 20.85 6.42
C ASP A 71 2.92 19.34 6.17
N VAL A 72 2.07 18.69 6.95
CA VAL A 72 1.80 17.25 6.83
C VAL A 72 0.31 16.97 7.03
N VAL A 73 -0.13 15.84 6.52
CA VAL A 73 -1.46 15.27 6.76
C VAL A 73 -1.29 13.98 7.53
N ILE A 74 -2.11 13.77 8.54
CA ILE A 74 -2.15 12.53 9.31
C ILE A 74 -3.44 11.77 9.04
N ALA A 75 -3.35 10.45 9.03
CA ALA A 75 -4.52 9.57 8.88
C ALA A 75 -4.25 8.20 9.51
N PRO A 76 -5.27 7.44 9.92
CA PRO A 76 -5.07 6.03 10.22
C PRO A 76 -4.45 5.32 9.01
N THR A 77 -3.42 4.49 9.23
CA THR A 77 -2.75 3.80 8.12
C THR A 77 -3.69 2.83 7.43
N THR A 78 -4.36 2.00 8.23
CA THR A 78 -5.41 1.06 7.80
C THR A 78 -6.21 0.64 9.03
N SER A 79 -7.24 -0.17 8.84
CA SER A 79 -7.91 -0.87 9.94
C SER A 79 -6.95 -1.81 10.67
N PRO A 80 -7.26 -2.25 11.92
CA PRO A 80 -6.57 -3.38 12.54
C PRO A 80 -6.60 -4.60 11.63
N ALA A 81 -5.61 -5.48 11.76
CA ALA A 81 -5.58 -6.73 11.02
C ALA A 81 -6.87 -7.54 11.28
N TRP A 82 -7.29 -8.29 10.29
CA TRP A 82 -8.50 -9.12 10.34
C TRP A 82 -8.17 -10.56 9.93
N LYS A 83 -9.07 -11.46 10.28
CA LYS A 83 -8.96 -12.86 9.84
C LYS A 83 -9.34 -12.97 8.37
N THR A 84 -8.59 -13.77 7.63
CA THR A 84 -8.98 -14.17 6.28
C THR A 84 -10.29 -14.94 6.32
N ASP A 85 -11.28 -14.49 5.57
CA ASP A 85 -12.58 -15.16 5.42
C ASP A 85 -12.59 -15.89 4.08
N LEU A 86 -12.54 -17.23 4.15
CA LEU A 86 -12.50 -18.07 2.95
C LEU A 86 -13.89 -18.24 2.29
N VAL A 87 -14.96 -17.79 2.95
CA VAL A 87 -16.36 -17.90 2.47
C VAL A 87 -16.81 -16.56 1.87
N ASN A 88 -16.63 -15.46 2.63
CA ASN A 88 -17.16 -14.15 2.25
C ASN A 88 -16.09 -13.25 1.57
N GLY A 89 -14.85 -13.70 1.53
CA GLY A 89 -13.74 -12.97 0.93
C GLY A 89 -13.05 -12.01 1.88
N ASP A 90 -12.27 -11.09 1.31
CA ASP A 90 -11.47 -10.13 2.06
C ASP A 90 -12.31 -9.00 2.66
N ASN A 91 -12.04 -8.65 3.92
CA ASN A 91 -12.73 -7.60 4.65
C ASN A 91 -11.92 -6.29 4.71
N PHE A 92 -11.25 -5.93 3.64
CA PHE A 92 -10.47 -4.69 3.56
C PHE A 92 -11.35 -3.44 3.71
N LYS A 93 -11.05 -2.60 4.72
CA LYS A 93 -11.85 -1.40 5.05
C LYS A 93 -11.24 -0.10 4.51
N GLY A 94 -10.13 -0.19 3.82
CA GLY A 94 -9.44 0.98 3.26
C GLY A 94 -8.08 1.23 3.89
N SER A 95 -7.32 2.11 3.25
CA SER A 95 -5.96 2.51 3.65
C SER A 95 -5.69 3.94 3.20
N SER A 96 -4.88 4.66 3.95
CA SER A 96 -4.41 6.00 3.59
C SER A 96 -3.26 5.99 2.57
N SER A 97 -2.70 4.84 2.24
CA SER A 97 -1.50 4.73 1.42
C SER A 97 -1.70 5.00 -0.08
N SER A 98 -2.89 4.72 -0.61
CA SER A 98 -3.14 4.76 -2.07
C SER A 98 -2.89 6.13 -2.69
N LEU A 99 -3.32 7.21 -2.04
CA LEU A 99 -3.13 8.57 -2.57
C LEU A 99 -1.65 8.91 -2.66
N SER A 100 -0.88 8.63 -1.61
CA SER A 100 0.56 8.86 -1.56
C SER A 100 1.31 8.02 -2.58
N ALA A 101 0.96 6.74 -2.72
CA ALA A 101 1.58 5.83 -3.68
C ALA A 101 1.36 6.30 -5.13
N ILE A 102 0.16 6.76 -5.48
CA ILE A 102 -0.16 7.26 -6.82
C ILE A 102 0.51 8.60 -7.09
N ALA A 103 0.46 9.53 -6.13
CA ALA A 103 1.05 10.88 -6.26
C ALA A 103 2.58 10.86 -6.19
N GLY A 104 3.18 9.86 -5.57
CA GLY A 104 4.63 9.76 -5.33
C GLY A 104 5.07 10.74 -4.24
N THR A 105 4.33 10.81 -3.13
CA THR A 105 4.65 11.64 -1.96
C THR A 105 5.27 10.80 -0.85
N THR A 106 5.92 11.46 0.10
CA THR A 106 6.49 10.76 1.28
C THR A 106 5.36 10.32 2.21
N HIS A 107 5.42 9.07 2.62
CA HIS A 107 4.46 8.47 3.53
C HIS A 107 5.21 7.65 4.59
N ILE A 108 5.06 8.02 5.84
CA ILE A 108 5.66 7.34 7.00
C ILE A 108 4.52 6.80 7.85
N THR A 109 4.67 5.59 8.34
CA THR A 109 3.74 4.98 9.30
C THR A 109 4.42 4.77 10.63
N LEU A 110 3.78 5.21 11.69
CA LEU A 110 4.21 4.97 13.08
C LEU A 110 3.18 4.09 13.78
N PRO A 111 3.63 3.15 14.63
CA PRO A 111 2.72 2.42 15.51
C PRO A 111 2.24 3.38 16.61
N VAL A 112 0.92 3.51 16.79
CA VAL A 112 0.36 4.45 17.77
C VAL A 112 -0.51 3.78 18.84
N GLY A 113 -0.59 2.46 18.82
CA GLY A 113 -1.36 1.72 19.83
C GLY A 113 -1.85 0.38 19.32
N GLN A 114 -2.81 -0.16 20.03
CA GLN A 114 -3.42 -1.45 19.72
C GLN A 114 -4.92 -1.42 19.85
N VAL A 115 -5.61 -2.19 19.03
CA VAL A 115 -7.04 -2.48 19.13
C VAL A 115 -7.21 -3.98 19.28
N SER A 116 -7.75 -4.41 20.40
CA SER A 116 -7.90 -5.84 20.76
C SER A 116 -6.56 -6.61 20.65
N GLY A 117 -5.45 -6.01 21.08
CA GLY A 117 -4.11 -6.60 21.01
C GLY A 117 -3.44 -6.53 19.64
N LEU A 118 -4.10 -6.03 18.61
CA LEU A 118 -3.55 -5.88 17.27
C LEU A 118 -3.02 -4.46 17.06
N PRO A 119 -1.78 -4.28 16.55
CA PRO A 119 -1.19 -2.97 16.37
C PRO A 119 -1.95 -2.16 15.30
N VAL A 120 -2.04 -0.87 15.53
CA VAL A 120 -2.58 0.11 14.57
C VAL A 120 -1.56 1.19 14.29
N GLY A 121 -1.56 1.68 13.05
CA GLY A 121 -0.62 2.67 12.57
C GLY A 121 -1.26 4.01 12.29
N LEU A 122 -0.49 5.08 12.52
CA LEU A 122 -0.77 6.44 12.09
C LEU A 122 0.15 6.79 10.93
N SER A 123 -0.44 7.16 9.81
CA SER A 123 0.28 7.63 8.63
C SER A 123 0.52 9.13 8.73
N ILE A 124 1.73 9.53 8.37
CA ILE A 124 2.17 10.91 8.22
C ILE A 124 2.54 11.07 6.75
N ILE A 125 1.85 11.95 6.06
CA ILE A 125 1.98 12.18 4.64
C ILE A 125 2.50 13.60 4.46
N ALA A 126 3.65 13.77 3.79
CA ALA A 126 4.17 15.08 3.43
C ALA A 126 3.92 15.37 1.95
N ASN A 127 3.98 16.64 1.60
CA ASN A 127 3.91 17.05 0.20
C ASN A 127 5.10 16.49 -0.59
N LYS A 128 4.94 16.41 -1.90
CA LYS A 128 6.00 15.96 -2.80
C LYS A 128 7.24 16.85 -2.62
N ASN A 129 8.41 16.22 -2.57
CA ASN A 129 9.71 16.85 -2.36
C ASN A 129 9.93 17.46 -0.96
N GLN A 130 9.13 17.08 0.03
CA GLN A 130 9.29 17.50 1.43
C GLN A 130 9.44 16.30 2.39
N PRO A 131 10.36 15.35 2.14
CA PRO A 131 10.54 14.19 3.02
C PRO A 131 10.99 14.59 4.42
N GLN A 132 11.74 15.69 4.56
CA GLN A 132 12.21 16.20 5.84
C GLN A 132 11.04 16.60 6.76
N ALA A 133 9.99 17.24 6.21
CA ALA A 133 8.80 17.58 6.98
C ALA A 133 8.11 16.32 7.53
N ALA A 134 7.96 15.26 6.71
CA ALA A 134 7.41 14.00 7.20
C ALA A 134 8.26 13.41 8.34
N TYR A 135 9.58 13.45 8.20
CA TYR A 135 10.51 12.89 9.19
C TYR A 135 10.47 13.64 10.51
N GLN A 136 10.52 14.97 10.48
CA GLN A 136 10.46 15.83 11.67
C GLN A 136 9.15 15.63 12.43
N HIS A 137 8.02 15.64 11.74
CA HIS A 137 6.73 15.42 12.38
C HIS A 137 6.58 13.98 12.88
N ALA A 138 7.13 12.99 12.16
CA ALA A 138 7.17 11.61 12.62
C ALA A 138 7.94 11.49 13.95
N GLN A 139 9.11 12.12 14.07
CA GLN A 139 9.90 12.12 15.32
C GLN A 139 9.14 12.77 16.47
N ILE A 140 8.45 13.89 16.23
CA ILE A 140 7.66 14.56 17.26
C ILE A 140 6.51 13.66 17.72
N ILE A 141 5.77 13.07 16.77
CA ILE A 141 4.65 12.19 17.06
C ILE A 141 5.12 10.93 17.78
N ASP A 142 6.23 10.34 17.33
CA ASP A 142 6.83 9.16 17.95
C ASP A 142 7.21 9.44 19.40
N ALA A 143 7.84 10.56 19.69
CA ALA A 143 8.21 10.97 21.05
C ALA A 143 6.99 11.19 21.98
N VAL A 144 5.86 11.63 21.43
CA VAL A 144 4.63 11.89 22.21
C VAL A 144 3.80 10.62 22.41
N PHE A 145 3.73 9.76 21.39
CA PHE A 145 2.86 8.58 21.38
C PHE A 145 3.58 7.26 21.63
N ILE A 146 4.90 7.25 21.91
CA ILE A 146 5.57 6.03 22.34
C ILE A 146 5.03 5.65 23.72
N SER A 147 3.88 5.04 23.70
CA SER A 147 3.53 4.03 24.67
C SER A 147 4.39 2.80 24.34
N PRO A 148 5.04 2.15 25.29
CA PRO A 148 5.83 0.96 24.98
C PRO A 148 4.89 -0.08 24.41
N ILE A 149 4.87 -0.22 23.10
CA ILE A 149 4.32 -1.39 22.45
C ILE A 149 5.22 -2.52 22.97
N LYS A 150 4.71 -3.31 23.92
CA LYS A 150 5.41 -4.51 24.36
C LYS A 150 5.74 -5.29 23.10
N LYS A 151 7.04 -5.45 22.82
CA LYS A 151 7.46 -6.38 21.77
C LYS A 151 6.84 -7.73 22.12
N PRO A 152 6.25 -8.45 21.16
CA PRO A 152 5.84 -9.83 21.41
C PRO A 152 7.09 -10.59 21.86
N GLU A 153 6.97 -11.32 22.95
CA GLU A 153 7.97 -12.26 23.45
C GLU A 153 8.23 -13.35 22.42
#